data_4e5a260564632987294c5cdfdcf1dfcd
#
_entry.id   4e5a260564632987294c5cdfdcf1dfcd
#
_cell.length_a   1.000
_cell.length_b   1.000
_cell.length_c   1.000
_cell.angle_alpha   90.00
_cell.angle_beta   90.00
_cell.angle_gamma   90.00
#
_symmetry.space_group_name_H-M   'P 1'
#
loop_
_entity.id
_entity.type
_entity.pdbx_description
1 polymer ?
#
loop_
_entity_poly.entity_id
_entity_poly.type
_entity_poly.pdbx_seq_one_letter_code
_entity_poly.pdbx_strand_id
1 'polypeptide(L)'
;KSKPKVGFKERISQIHAQKKEAEAHAKSAWSVVARLQDEIKTLRSTDPNSLPFEQQDAHRLREVVKAERFEEAVATARNAEAGAERARVETFKAKVEAARDRMPDFDAVFTPDVPVTRVGVEMIVESEKAAELAYYLGQNRREAYEISQLPEWRQAAELARIEAKLSAAPPVRKISQAPQPVATLQGKSAGSATKDPAEMSEKEYIAWRKSQWAKGQK
;
A
#
# COMPACT_ATOMS: atom_id res chain seq x y z
N LYS A 1 -31.03 22.84 1.13
CA LYS A 1 -30.25 22.34 -0.03
C LYS A 1 -29.16 21.44 0.51
N SER A 2 -29.31 20.10 0.43
CA SER A 2 -28.30 19.14 0.81
C SER A 2 -27.09 19.29 -0.11
N LYS A 3 -25.89 19.45 0.46
CA LYS A 3 -24.63 19.44 -0.31
C LYS A 3 -24.53 18.12 -1.09
N PRO A 4 -24.10 18.12 -2.35
CA PRO A 4 -23.91 16.90 -3.11
C PRO A 4 -22.97 15.96 -2.33
N LYS A 5 -23.36 14.69 -2.21
CA LYS A 5 -22.50 13.67 -1.59
C LYS A 5 -21.31 13.45 -2.51
N VAL A 6 -20.18 14.05 -2.16
CA VAL A 6 -18.91 13.84 -2.83
C VAL A 6 -18.59 12.35 -2.81
N GLY A 7 -18.27 11.78 -3.94
CA GLY A 7 -17.94 10.36 -4.05
C GLY A 7 -16.73 9.99 -3.18
N PHE A 8 -16.71 8.76 -2.67
CA PHE A 8 -15.66 8.31 -1.76
C PHE A 8 -14.22 8.53 -2.31
N LYS A 9 -14.00 8.23 -3.58
CA LYS A 9 -12.71 8.47 -4.25
C LYS A 9 -12.33 9.96 -4.29
N GLU A 10 -13.29 10.84 -4.55
CA GLU A 10 -13.07 12.28 -4.55
C GLU A 10 -12.73 12.79 -3.16
N ARG A 11 -13.40 12.27 -2.12
CA ARG A 11 -13.10 12.62 -0.73
C ARG A 11 -11.68 12.25 -0.33
N ILE A 12 -11.22 11.03 -0.66
CA ILE A 12 -9.84 10.61 -0.43
C ILE A 12 -8.86 11.50 -1.19
N SER A 13 -9.11 11.78 -2.47
CA SER A 13 -8.27 12.67 -3.27
C SER A 13 -8.15 14.06 -2.65
N GLN A 14 -9.25 14.62 -2.15
CA GLN A 14 -9.27 15.92 -1.45
C GLN A 14 -8.42 15.89 -0.17
N ILE A 15 -8.56 14.83 0.65
CA ILE A 15 -7.78 14.67 1.89
C ILE A 15 -6.28 14.54 1.56
N HIS A 16 -5.90 13.81 0.51
CA HIS A 16 -4.52 13.73 0.07
C HIS A 16 -3.97 15.07 -0.43
N ALA A 17 -4.78 15.84 -1.17
CA ALA A 17 -4.39 17.17 -1.61
C ALA A 17 -4.17 18.11 -0.41
N GLN A 18 -5.09 18.09 0.58
CA GLN A 18 -4.97 18.87 1.80
C GLN A 18 -3.73 18.50 2.62
N LYS A 19 -3.41 17.20 2.74
CA LYS A 19 -2.17 16.73 3.39
C LYS A 19 -0.95 17.32 2.70
N LYS A 20 -0.85 17.19 1.38
CA LYS A 20 0.28 17.70 0.59
C LYS A 20 0.45 19.22 0.71
N GLU A 21 -0.66 19.96 0.71
CA GLU A 21 -0.68 21.40 0.88
C GLU A 21 -0.22 21.80 2.29
N ALA A 22 -0.72 21.13 3.33
CA ALA A 22 -0.32 21.38 4.71
C ALA A 22 1.18 21.07 4.94
N GLU A 23 1.71 20.01 4.38
CA GLU A 23 3.14 19.67 4.44
C GLU A 23 4.00 20.70 3.71
N ALA A 24 3.57 21.17 2.53
CA ALA A 24 4.27 22.23 1.79
C ALA A 24 4.28 23.54 2.57
N HIS A 25 3.15 23.88 3.20
CA HIS A 25 3.03 25.08 4.05
C HIS A 25 3.95 25.00 5.28
N ALA A 26 3.99 23.87 5.98
CA ALA A 26 4.90 23.66 7.10
C ALA A 26 6.37 23.81 6.67
N LYS A 27 6.75 23.18 5.55
CA LYS A 27 8.11 23.28 5.00
C LYS A 27 8.49 24.72 4.63
N SER A 28 7.57 25.47 4.01
CA SER A 28 7.81 26.89 3.65
C SER A 28 7.95 27.77 4.91
N ALA A 29 7.12 27.53 5.95
CA ALA A 29 7.20 28.27 7.20
C ALA A 29 8.56 28.04 7.89
N TRP A 30 9.05 26.83 7.97
CA TRP A 30 10.38 26.53 8.53
C TRP A 30 11.52 27.14 7.71
N SER A 31 11.39 27.27 6.39
CA SER A 31 12.39 27.95 5.55
C SER A 31 12.50 29.44 5.89
N VAL A 32 11.39 30.10 6.27
CA VAL A 32 11.40 31.49 6.74
C VAL A 32 12.12 31.61 8.10
N VAL A 33 11.88 30.66 9.01
CA VAL A 33 12.58 30.60 10.31
C VAL A 33 14.09 30.50 10.11
N ALA A 34 14.54 29.56 9.25
CA ALA A 34 15.96 29.37 8.97
C ALA A 34 16.61 30.64 8.40
N ARG A 35 15.95 31.33 7.46
CA ARG A 35 16.46 32.58 6.90
C ARG A 35 16.56 33.67 7.95
N LEU A 36 15.53 33.85 8.78
CA LEU A 36 15.56 34.87 9.84
C LEU A 36 16.64 34.57 10.89
N GLN A 37 16.87 33.27 11.20
CA GLN A 37 17.94 32.86 12.09
C GLN A 37 19.34 33.24 11.54
N ASP A 38 19.58 33.05 10.25
CA ASP A 38 20.82 33.44 9.61
C ASP A 38 20.99 34.95 9.57
N GLU A 39 19.91 35.71 9.31
CA GLU A 39 19.93 37.16 9.32
C GLU A 39 20.26 37.70 10.74
N ILE A 40 19.65 37.13 11.79
CA ILE A 40 19.95 37.49 13.19
C ILE A 40 21.40 37.16 13.54
N LYS A 41 21.90 35.98 13.13
CA LYS A 41 23.28 35.58 13.34
C LYS A 41 24.25 36.58 12.69
N THR A 42 23.97 37.01 11.47
CA THR A 42 24.78 38.02 10.79
C THR A 42 24.76 39.36 11.51
N LEU A 43 23.59 39.83 11.97
CA LEU A 43 23.47 41.07 12.74
C LEU A 43 24.28 41.01 14.05
N ARG A 44 24.18 39.89 14.79
CA ARG A 44 24.91 39.69 16.07
C ARG A 44 26.41 39.54 15.90
N SER A 45 26.90 39.14 14.73
CA SER A 45 28.33 39.07 14.44
C SER A 45 28.97 40.43 14.19
N THR A 46 28.17 41.46 13.95
CA THR A 46 28.62 42.85 13.79
C THR A 46 28.62 43.55 15.13
N ASP A 47 29.81 44.00 15.62
CA ASP A 47 29.88 44.78 16.84
C ASP A 47 29.22 46.17 16.61
N PRO A 48 28.14 46.51 17.33
CA PRO A 48 27.47 47.80 17.18
C PRO A 48 28.40 48.98 17.42
N ASN A 49 29.41 48.81 18.28
CA ASN A 49 30.34 49.88 18.60
C ASN A 49 31.39 50.16 17.50
N SER A 50 31.54 49.20 16.55
CA SER A 50 32.39 49.40 15.38
C SER A 50 31.72 50.23 14.27
N LEU A 51 30.42 50.49 14.40
CA LEU A 51 29.63 51.26 13.44
C LEU A 51 29.69 52.78 13.76
N PRO A 52 29.50 53.66 12.78
CA PRO A 52 29.28 55.09 13.02
C PRO A 52 28.14 55.34 14.01
N PHE A 53 28.27 56.32 14.89
CA PHE A 53 27.31 56.58 15.97
C PHE A 53 25.86 56.66 15.46
N GLU A 54 25.61 57.31 14.35
CA GLU A 54 24.28 57.41 13.72
C GLU A 54 23.65 56.08 13.31
N GLN A 55 24.47 55.03 13.12
CA GLN A 55 24.03 53.70 12.67
C GLN A 55 23.84 52.71 13.83
N GLN A 56 24.39 53.02 15.03
CA GLN A 56 24.34 52.11 16.19
C GLN A 56 22.91 51.82 16.65
N ASP A 57 22.10 52.87 16.79
CA ASP A 57 20.70 52.72 17.21
C ASP A 57 19.85 52.04 16.17
N ALA A 58 20.08 52.34 14.90
CA ALA A 58 19.42 51.65 13.78
C ALA A 58 19.79 50.15 13.73
N HIS A 59 21.04 49.78 14.06
CA HIS A 59 21.47 48.41 14.14
C HIS A 59 20.76 47.66 15.30
N ARG A 60 20.74 48.23 16.49
CA ARG A 60 20.04 47.68 17.67
C ARG A 60 18.55 47.50 17.42
N LEU A 61 17.90 48.48 16.79
CA LEU A 61 16.49 48.41 16.47
C LEU A 61 16.22 47.28 15.44
N ARG A 62 17.08 47.12 14.42
CA ARG A 62 16.96 46.02 13.46
C ARG A 62 17.09 44.65 14.12
N GLU A 63 18.00 44.51 15.08
CA GLU A 63 18.16 43.27 15.83
C GLU A 63 16.89 42.92 16.62
N VAL A 64 16.29 43.86 17.34
CA VAL A 64 15.04 43.68 18.10
C VAL A 64 13.89 43.28 17.14
N VAL A 65 13.68 44.03 16.08
CA VAL A 65 12.60 43.75 15.10
C VAL A 65 12.79 42.38 14.42
N LYS A 66 14.03 41.98 14.14
CA LYS A 66 14.30 40.67 13.57
C LYS A 66 14.07 39.56 14.59
N ALA A 67 14.41 39.76 15.87
CA ALA A 67 14.14 38.80 16.94
C ALA A 67 12.62 38.57 17.12
N GLU A 68 11.82 39.65 17.16
CA GLU A 68 10.36 39.55 17.24
C GLU A 68 9.78 38.76 16.04
N ARG A 69 10.20 39.11 14.81
CA ARG A 69 9.75 38.40 13.60
C ARG A 69 10.17 36.93 13.60
N PHE A 70 11.32 36.61 14.18
CA PHE A 70 11.75 35.22 14.33
C PHE A 70 10.83 34.45 15.27
N GLU A 71 10.45 35.02 16.41
CA GLU A 71 9.52 34.38 17.35
C GLU A 71 8.15 34.13 16.72
N GLU A 72 7.61 35.12 15.98
CA GLU A 72 6.36 35.01 15.24
C GLU A 72 6.46 33.89 14.14
N ALA A 73 7.58 33.85 13.43
CA ALA A 73 7.81 32.85 12.39
C ALA A 73 7.92 31.45 13.00
N VAL A 74 8.57 31.29 14.16
CA VAL A 74 8.63 30.00 14.87
C VAL A 74 7.24 29.56 15.33
N ALA A 75 6.43 30.47 15.88
CA ALA A 75 5.06 30.15 16.27
C ALA A 75 4.22 29.72 15.05
N THR A 76 4.35 30.41 13.94
CA THR A 76 3.68 30.09 12.69
C THR A 76 4.12 28.73 12.14
N ALA A 77 5.42 28.44 12.16
CA ALA A 77 5.97 27.17 11.69
C ALA A 77 5.49 25.99 12.54
N ARG A 78 5.46 26.14 13.87
CA ARG A 78 4.91 25.11 14.79
C ARG A 78 3.43 24.85 14.55
N ASN A 79 2.64 25.89 14.32
CA ASN A 79 1.22 25.75 14.02
C ASN A 79 0.99 25.05 12.68
N ALA A 80 1.81 25.37 11.66
CA ALA A 80 1.76 24.72 10.35
C ALA A 80 2.16 23.24 10.45
N GLU A 81 3.19 22.92 11.23
CA GLU A 81 3.62 21.54 11.50
C GLU A 81 2.52 20.73 12.21
N ALA A 82 1.90 21.30 13.24
CA ALA A 82 0.75 20.67 13.90
C ALA A 82 -0.44 20.46 12.95
N GLY A 83 -0.64 21.38 12.00
CA GLY A 83 -1.63 21.25 10.94
C GLY A 83 -1.32 20.09 9.98
N ALA A 84 -0.06 19.97 9.58
CA ALA A 84 0.40 18.87 8.71
C ALA A 84 0.24 17.50 9.40
N GLU A 85 0.58 17.42 10.69
CA GLU A 85 0.41 16.18 11.46
C GLU A 85 -1.07 15.76 11.56
N ARG A 86 -1.97 16.73 11.83
CA ARG A 86 -3.42 16.47 11.81
C ARG A 86 -3.88 15.95 10.45
N ALA A 87 -3.41 16.55 9.37
CA ALA A 87 -3.75 16.12 8.01
C ALA A 87 -3.25 14.70 7.71
N ARG A 88 -2.07 14.30 8.21
CA ARG A 88 -1.58 12.91 8.12
C ARG A 88 -2.50 11.93 8.84
N VAL A 89 -2.88 12.24 10.07
CA VAL A 89 -3.80 11.40 10.86
C VAL A 89 -5.16 11.26 10.18
N GLU A 90 -5.72 12.35 9.65
CA GLU A 90 -7.00 12.30 8.91
C GLU A 90 -6.88 11.46 7.63
N THR A 91 -5.75 11.55 6.92
CA THR A 91 -5.49 10.71 5.75
C THR A 91 -5.47 9.23 6.13
N PHE A 92 -4.80 8.88 7.23
CA PHE A 92 -4.77 7.50 7.72
C PHE A 92 -6.17 7.00 8.11
N LYS A 93 -6.92 7.79 8.88
CA LYS A 93 -8.31 7.44 9.26
C LYS A 93 -9.17 7.18 8.03
N ALA A 94 -9.09 8.03 7.01
CA ALA A 94 -9.85 7.84 5.78
C ALA A 94 -9.47 6.54 5.05
N LYS A 95 -8.17 6.18 5.04
CA LYS A 95 -7.71 4.90 4.47
C LYS A 95 -8.24 3.69 5.27
N VAL A 96 -8.26 3.78 6.61
CA VAL A 96 -8.81 2.73 7.49
C VAL A 96 -10.32 2.58 7.28
N GLU A 97 -11.09 3.67 7.23
CA GLU A 97 -12.53 3.61 6.94
C GLU A 97 -12.80 2.92 5.59
N ALA A 98 -12.01 3.25 4.56
CA ALA A 98 -12.10 2.60 3.27
C ALA A 98 -11.77 1.10 3.30
N ALA A 99 -10.89 0.70 4.19
CA ALA A 99 -10.46 -0.67 4.32
C ALA A 99 -11.47 -1.52 5.10
N ARG A 100 -12.20 -0.93 6.06
CA ARG A 100 -13.25 -1.62 6.84
C ARG A 100 -14.34 -2.23 5.97
N ASP A 101 -14.70 -1.59 4.87
CA ASP A 101 -15.65 -2.14 3.91
C ASP A 101 -15.17 -3.45 3.26
N ARG A 102 -13.86 -3.63 3.16
CA ARG A 102 -13.21 -4.80 2.57
C ARG A 102 -12.71 -5.82 3.60
N MET A 103 -12.46 -5.35 4.82
CA MET A 103 -11.91 -6.11 5.94
C MET A 103 -12.74 -5.81 7.20
N PRO A 104 -13.92 -6.45 7.37
CA PRO A 104 -14.85 -6.14 8.45
C PRO A 104 -14.30 -6.48 9.85
N ASP A 105 -13.28 -7.32 9.92
CA ASP A 105 -12.57 -7.73 11.13
C ASP A 105 -11.32 -6.88 11.43
N PHE A 106 -11.11 -5.78 10.70
CA PHE A 106 -9.93 -4.90 10.83
C PHE A 106 -9.65 -4.49 12.29
N ASP A 107 -10.69 -4.02 12.99
CA ASP A 107 -10.55 -3.53 14.37
C ASP A 107 -10.26 -4.67 15.38
N ALA A 108 -10.63 -5.91 15.06
CA ALA A 108 -10.31 -7.09 15.88
C ALA A 108 -8.87 -7.57 15.65
N VAL A 109 -8.34 -7.35 14.46
CA VAL A 109 -6.99 -7.77 14.05
C VAL A 109 -5.94 -6.74 14.45
N PHE A 110 -6.16 -5.47 14.11
CA PHE A 110 -5.24 -4.37 14.42
C PHE A 110 -5.61 -3.72 15.75
N THR A 111 -5.12 -4.32 16.82
CA THR A 111 -5.33 -3.85 18.21
C THR A 111 -4.09 -3.09 18.71
N PRO A 112 -4.19 -2.31 19.80
CA PRO A 112 -3.05 -1.61 20.42
C PRO A 112 -1.90 -2.54 20.86
N ASP A 113 -2.16 -3.84 20.98
CA ASP A 113 -1.15 -4.83 21.39
C ASP A 113 -0.24 -5.29 20.25
N VAL A 114 -0.50 -4.83 19.01
CA VAL A 114 0.40 -5.13 17.88
C VAL A 114 1.72 -4.39 18.09
N PRO A 115 2.86 -5.11 18.16
CA PRO A 115 4.15 -4.50 18.48
C PRO A 115 4.69 -3.73 17.27
N VAL A 116 4.31 -2.44 17.18
CA VAL A 116 4.78 -1.52 16.15
C VAL A 116 5.54 -0.38 16.82
N THR A 117 6.75 -0.11 16.36
CA THR A 117 7.56 1.02 16.84
C THR A 117 7.04 2.36 16.30
N ARG A 118 7.51 3.47 16.87
CA ARG A 118 7.18 4.81 16.37
C ARG A 118 7.50 4.95 14.87
N VAL A 119 8.69 4.52 14.46
CA VAL A 119 9.10 4.55 13.05
C VAL A 119 8.19 3.67 12.19
N GLY A 120 7.82 2.49 12.70
CA GLY A 120 6.85 1.62 12.03
C GLY A 120 5.49 2.29 11.84
N VAL A 121 4.98 3.00 12.85
CA VAL A 121 3.72 3.75 12.75
C VAL A 121 3.83 4.88 11.71
N GLU A 122 4.93 5.65 11.71
CA GLU A 122 5.16 6.71 10.72
C GLU A 122 5.15 6.13 9.29
N MET A 123 5.85 5.04 9.06
CA MET A 123 5.88 4.35 7.76
C MET A 123 4.50 3.84 7.34
N ILE A 124 3.73 3.25 8.26
CA ILE A 124 2.38 2.76 7.98
C ILE A 124 1.48 3.93 7.58
N VAL A 125 1.51 5.04 8.32
CA VAL A 125 0.67 6.22 8.06
C VAL A 125 0.98 6.83 6.69
N GLU A 126 2.25 6.84 6.28
CA GLU A 126 2.70 7.39 5.00
C GLU A 126 2.44 6.45 3.81
N SER A 127 2.37 5.14 4.04
CA SER A 127 2.14 4.14 3.01
C SER A 127 0.83 4.37 2.24
N GLU A 128 0.84 4.14 0.93
CA GLU A 128 -0.39 4.10 0.13
C GLU A 128 -1.32 2.95 0.55
N LYS A 129 -0.75 1.85 1.04
CA LYS A 129 -1.42 0.65 1.53
C LYS A 129 -1.50 0.60 3.06
N ALA A 130 -1.63 1.77 3.70
CA ALA A 130 -1.59 1.92 5.14
C ALA A 130 -2.49 0.93 5.90
N ALA A 131 -3.74 0.78 5.48
CA ALA A 131 -4.70 -0.09 6.14
C ALA A 131 -4.41 -1.58 5.90
N GLU A 132 -4.05 -1.95 4.67
CA GLU A 132 -3.67 -3.33 4.33
C GLU A 132 -2.38 -3.74 5.05
N LEU A 133 -1.42 -2.80 5.18
CA LEU A 133 -0.18 -3.03 5.92
C LEU A 133 -0.43 -3.20 7.42
N ALA A 134 -1.25 -2.33 8.01
CA ALA A 134 -1.66 -2.44 9.41
C ALA A 134 -2.39 -3.76 9.68
N TYR A 135 -3.32 -4.14 8.81
CA TYR A 135 -4.04 -5.41 8.89
C TYR A 135 -3.12 -6.62 8.80
N TYR A 136 -2.17 -6.60 7.86
CA TYR A 136 -1.16 -7.65 7.71
C TYR A 136 -0.33 -7.83 8.98
N LEU A 137 0.16 -6.74 9.58
CA LEU A 137 0.93 -6.80 10.82
C LEU A 137 0.10 -7.29 11.99
N GLY A 138 -1.18 -6.93 12.04
CA GLY A 138 -2.11 -7.43 13.05
C GLY A 138 -2.35 -8.94 12.95
N GLN A 139 -2.43 -9.49 11.74
CA GLN A 139 -2.53 -10.93 11.50
C GLN A 139 -1.21 -11.67 11.78
N ASN A 140 -0.06 -11.04 11.50
CA ASN A 140 1.27 -11.63 11.62
C ASN A 140 2.04 -11.03 12.79
N ARG A 141 1.49 -11.11 14.02
CA ARG A 141 2.04 -10.49 15.23
C ARG A 141 3.49 -10.90 15.52
N ARG A 142 3.86 -12.13 15.18
CA ARG A 142 5.24 -12.62 15.34
C ARG A 142 6.19 -11.86 14.42
N GLU A 143 5.84 -11.71 13.15
CA GLU A 143 6.64 -10.95 12.18
C GLU A 143 6.70 -9.45 12.56
N ALA A 144 5.58 -8.87 13.02
CA ALA A 144 5.53 -7.53 13.56
C ALA A 144 6.50 -7.34 14.74
N TYR A 145 6.56 -8.31 15.67
CA TYR A 145 7.50 -8.29 16.77
C TYR A 145 8.95 -8.40 16.28
N GLU A 146 9.26 -9.33 15.38
CA GLU A 146 10.60 -9.49 14.81
C GLU A 146 11.06 -8.17 14.11
N ILE A 147 10.18 -7.53 13.35
CA ILE A 147 10.44 -6.23 12.73
C ILE A 147 10.70 -5.15 13.78
N SER A 148 9.92 -5.11 14.87
CA SER A 148 10.07 -4.10 15.93
C SER A 148 11.42 -4.16 16.65
N GLN A 149 12.10 -5.30 16.61
CA GLN A 149 13.43 -5.50 17.20
C GLN A 149 14.59 -5.09 16.27
N LEU A 150 14.30 -4.80 14.99
CA LEU A 150 15.31 -4.41 14.05
C LEU A 150 15.72 -2.93 14.23
N PRO A 151 16.92 -2.52 13.79
CA PRO A 151 17.28 -1.12 13.66
C PRO A 151 16.29 -0.37 12.75
N GLU A 152 16.02 0.90 13.03
CA GLU A 152 15.00 1.73 12.34
C GLU A 152 15.05 1.64 10.81
N TRP A 153 16.25 1.72 10.22
CA TRP A 153 16.42 1.62 8.77
C TRP A 153 16.04 0.25 8.21
N ARG A 154 16.21 -0.84 8.98
CA ARG A 154 15.76 -2.19 8.59
C ARG A 154 14.26 -2.35 8.74
N GLN A 155 13.67 -1.76 9.78
CA GLN A 155 12.22 -1.74 9.94
C GLN A 155 11.57 -1.10 8.71
N ALA A 156 12.06 0.05 8.28
CA ALA A 156 11.58 0.73 7.09
C ALA A 156 11.71 -0.16 5.82
N ALA A 157 12.83 -0.84 5.66
CA ALA A 157 13.06 -1.72 4.52
C ALA A 157 12.11 -2.94 4.51
N GLU A 158 11.87 -3.59 5.67
CA GLU A 158 10.95 -4.73 5.75
C GLU A 158 9.49 -4.30 5.55
N LEU A 159 9.07 -3.17 6.11
CA LEU A 159 7.73 -2.62 5.89
C LEU A 159 7.50 -2.27 4.41
N ALA A 160 8.48 -1.64 3.74
CA ALA A 160 8.42 -1.38 2.30
C ALA A 160 8.36 -2.68 1.47
N ARG A 161 9.06 -3.73 1.90
CA ARG A 161 8.99 -5.05 1.24
C ARG A 161 7.61 -5.70 1.39
N ILE A 162 6.98 -5.57 2.56
CA ILE A 162 5.61 -6.05 2.79
C ILE A 162 4.64 -5.23 1.93
N GLU A 163 4.77 -3.91 1.89
CA GLU A 163 3.94 -3.04 1.05
C GLU A 163 4.05 -3.43 -0.43
N ALA A 164 5.25 -3.69 -0.93
CA ALA A 164 5.46 -4.17 -2.29
C ALA A 164 4.77 -5.51 -2.56
N LYS A 165 4.79 -6.46 -1.60
CA LYS A 165 4.06 -7.73 -1.69
C LYS A 165 2.55 -7.51 -1.74
N LEU A 166 2.01 -6.59 -0.93
CA LEU A 166 0.58 -6.26 -0.91
C LEU A 166 0.14 -5.50 -2.17
N SER A 167 1.06 -4.79 -2.80
CA SER A 167 0.82 -4.06 -4.06
C SER A 167 1.00 -4.94 -5.29
N ALA A 168 1.77 -6.03 -5.20
CA ALA A 168 1.88 -7.00 -6.26
C ALA A 168 0.49 -7.59 -6.52
N ALA A 169 -0.05 -7.38 -7.73
CA ALA A 169 -1.27 -8.05 -8.16
C ALA A 169 -1.07 -9.57 -7.95
N PRO A 170 -2.09 -10.28 -7.43
CA PRO A 170 -1.99 -11.73 -7.35
C PRO A 170 -1.55 -12.23 -8.72
N PRO A 171 -0.56 -13.17 -8.78
CA PRO A 171 -0.03 -13.63 -10.07
C PRO A 171 -1.23 -14.06 -10.90
N VAL A 172 -1.44 -13.36 -12.01
CA VAL A 172 -2.48 -13.75 -12.96
C VAL A 172 -2.15 -15.20 -13.30
N ARG A 173 -2.92 -16.13 -12.74
CA ARG A 173 -2.83 -17.54 -13.17
C ARG A 173 -3.03 -17.44 -14.68
N LYS A 174 -1.94 -17.59 -15.44
CA LYS A 174 -2.04 -17.76 -16.87
C LYS A 174 -2.92 -18.99 -17.01
N ILE A 175 -4.20 -18.76 -17.28
CA ILE A 175 -5.09 -19.82 -17.71
C ILE A 175 -4.39 -20.30 -18.94
N SER A 176 -3.77 -21.48 -18.81
CA SER A 176 -3.15 -22.14 -19.94
C SER A 176 -4.19 -22.11 -21.05
N GLN A 177 -3.90 -21.42 -22.16
CA GLN A 177 -4.66 -21.54 -23.39
C GLN A 177 -4.35 -22.89 -24.07
N ALA A 178 -3.92 -23.87 -23.27
CA ALA A 178 -3.92 -25.24 -23.76
C ALA A 178 -5.36 -25.53 -24.23
N PRO A 179 -5.55 -25.93 -25.48
CA PRO A 179 -6.86 -26.33 -25.96
C PRO A 179 -7.45 -27.31 -24.95
N GLN A 180 -8.72 -27.13 -24.60
CA GLN A 180 -9.41 -28.12 -23.75
C GLN A 180 -9.07 -29.49 -24.33
N PRO A 181 -8.69 -30.46 -23.48
CA PRO A 181 -8.48 -31.82 -23.96
C PRO A 181 -9.68 -32.15 -24.83
N VAL A 182 -9.46 -32.40 -26.11
CA VAL A 182 -10.49 -32.87 -27.01
C VAL A 182 -11.19 -33.99 -26.26
N ALA A 183 -12.49 -33.83 -26.03
CA ALA A 183 -13.29 -34.87 -25.40
C ALA A 183 -12.89 -36.16 -26.10
N THR A 184 -12.29 -37.07 -25.36
CA THR A 184 -11.97 -38.40 -25.88
C THR A 184 -13.29 -38.87 -26.47
N LEU A 185 -13.35 -38.95 -27.79
CA LEU A 185 -14.45 -39.61 -28.46
C LEU A 185 -14.56 -40.93 -27.72
N GLN A 186 -15.62 -41.08 -26.92
CA GLN A 186 -16.03 -42.41 -26.50
C GLN A 186 -16.26 -43.15 -27.80
N GLY A 187 -15.21 -43.80 -28.29
CA GLY A 187 -15.32 -44.75 -29.33
C GLY A 187 -16.39 -45.72 -28.85
N LYS A 188 -17.58 -45.65 -29.47
CA LYS A 188 -18.47 -46.79 -29.39
C LYS A 188 -17.58 -47.95 -29.74
N SER A 189 -17.27 -48.79 -28.74
CA SER A 189 -16.71 -50.10 -28.96
C SER A 189 -17.69 -50.88 -29.83
N ALA A 190 -17.57 -50.66 -31.13
CA ALA A 190 -18.07 -51.56 -32.12
C ALA A 190 -17.03 -52.66 -32.31
N GLY A 191 -16.68 -53.28 -31.20
CA GLY A 191 -15.94 -54.51 -31.11
C GLY A 191 -16.90 -55.53 -30.55
N SER A 192 -17.78 -56.01 -31.36
CA SER A 192 -18.20 -57.39 -31.20
C SER A 192 -16.90 -58.20 -31.10
N ALA A 193 -16.50 -58.53 -29.87
CA ALA A 193 -15.48 -59.50 -29.63
C ALA A 193 -16.03 -60.78 -30.26
N THR A 194 -15.62 -61.05 -31.52
CA THR A 194 -15.79 -62.34 -32.08
C THR A 194 -15.02 -63.30 -31.20
N LYS A 195 -15.76 -64.07 -30.40
CA LYS A 195 -15.17 -65.13 -29.59
C LYS A 195 -14.28 -65.94 -30.54
N ASP A 196 -13.13 -66.36 -29.99
CA ASP A 196 -12.22 -67.25 -30.72
C ASP A 196 -13.01 -68.49 -31.15
N PRO A 197 -12.90 -68.90 -32.45
CA PRO A 197 -13.58 -70.06 -32.94
C PRO A 197 -13.34 -71.34 -32.07
N ALA A 198 -12.21 -71.38 -31.33
CA ALA A 198 -11.89 -72.48 -30.45
C ALA A 198 -12.70 -72.45 -29.13
N GLU A 199 -13.27 -71.30 -28.74
CA GLU A 199 -14.05 -71.08 -27.50
C GLU A 199 -15.58 -71.03 -27.78
N MET A 200 -16.00 -71.23 -29.07
CA MET A 200 -17.41 -71.20 -29.43
C MET A 200 -18.08 -72.53 -29.17
N SER A 201 -19.29 -72.51 -28.66
CA SER A 201 -20.12 -73.72 -28.62
C SER A 201 -20.42 -74.14 -30.01
N GLU A 202 -20.72 -75.43 -30.23
CA GLU A 202 -20.97 -76.03 -31.55
C GLU A 202 -22.01 -75.29 -32.37
N LYS A 203 -23.06 -74.78 -31.72
CA LYS A 203 -24.08 -73.96 -32.36
C LYS A 203 -23.58 -72.59 -32.79
N GLU A 204 -22.76 -71.91 -31.93
CA GLU A 204 -22.14 -70.63 -32.24
C GLU A 204 -21.12 -70.75 -33.35
N TYR A 205 -20.33 -71.79 -33.39
CA TYR A 205 -19.35 -72.03 -34.40
C TYR A 205 -20.02 -72.28 -35.77
N ILE A 206 -21.10 -73.10 -35.84
CA ILE A 206 -21.85 -73.30 -37.09
C ILE A 206 -22.47 -71.98 -37.61
N ALA A 207 -23.00 -71.16 -36.73
CA ALA A 207 -23.55 -69.84 -37.11
C ALA A 207 -22.46 -68.92 -37.62
N TRP A 208 -21.29 -68.84 -36.91
CA TRP A 208 -20.12 -68.05 -37.30
C TRP A 208 -19.60 -68.53 -38.70
N ARG A 209 -19.42 -69.79 -38.86
CA ARG A 209 -18.94 -70.38 -40.15
C ARG A 209 -19.88 -70.06 -41.30
N LYS A 210 -21.20 -70.13 -41.11
CA LYS A 210 -22.21 -69.74 -42.13
C LYS A 210 -22.09 -68.23 -42.45
N SER A 211 -21.87 -67.39 -41.47
CA SER A 211 -21.69 -65.94 -41.68
C SER A 211 -20.40 -65.62 -42.46
N GLN A 212 -19.32 -66.34 -42.22
CA GLN A 212 -18.07 -66.21 -43.01
C GLN A 212 -18.23 -66.66 -44.46
N TRP A 213 -18.95 -67.71 -44.65
CA TRP A 213 -19.22 -68.24 -46.04
C TRP A 213 -20.08 -67.25 -46.83
N ALA A 214 -21.06 -66.62 -46.20
CA ALA A 214 -21.90 -65.61 -46.86
C ALA A 214 -21.12 -64.33 -47.20
N LYS A 215 -20.04 -63.97 -46.45
CA LYS A 215 -19.16 -62.85 -46.75
C LYS A 215 -18.11 -63.11 -47.83
N GLY A 216 -17.79 -64.36 -48.10
CA GLY A 216 -16.78 -64.76 -49.08
C GLY A 216 -17.32 -64.94 -50.53
N GLN A 217 -18.61 -64.71 -50.75
CA GLN A 217 -19.25 -64.83 -52.06
C GLN A 217 -19.69 -63.48 -52.65
N LYS A 218 -19.04 -62.37 -52.27
CA LYS A 218 -19.23 -61.07 -52.94
C LYS A 218 -17.94 -60.62 -53.58
#